data_c19c07ef518ca01dc60eebf948f1d66b
#
_entry.id   c19c07ef518ca01dc60eebf948f1d66b
#
_cell.length_a   1.000
_cell.length_b   1.000
_cell.length_c   1.000
_cell.angle_alpha   90.00
_cell.angle_beta   90.00
_cell.angle_gamma   90.00
#
_symmetry.space_group_name_H-M   'P 1'
#
loop_
_entity.id
_entity.type
_entity.pdbx_description
1 polymer ?
#
loop_
_entity_poly.entity_id
_entity_poly.type
_entity_poly.pdbx_seq_one_letter_code
_entity_poly.pdbx_strand_id
1 'polypeptide(L)'
;MNALKLDFDGPLPTDILERIRALFRWLGGRPAVVGVWPSNSKGWHVLVETRALWARDPVTVVAAQAILGSDAKREMFNLMRAVSLAVRPRFWRQRHRWNTFYRRKLQGG
;
A
#
# COMPACT_ATOMS: atom_id res chain seq x y z
N MET A 1 -6.76 5.00 -12.03
CA MET A 1 -6.10 5.62 -10.87
C MET A 1 -5.37 4.55 -10.09
N ASN A 2 -4.18 4.87 -9.58
CA ASN A 2 -3.39 3.93 -8.80
C ASN A 2 -3.58 4.18 -7.31
N ALA A 3 -3.18 3.23 -6.49
CA ALA A 3 -3.43 3.34 -5.06
C ALA A 3 -2.25 2.88 -4.22
N LEU A 4 -2.04 3.59 -3.12
CA LEU A 4 -1.26 3.11 -2.01
C LEU A 4 -2.24 2.49 -1.01
N LYS A 5 -1.88 1.36 -0.46
CA LYS A 5 -2.71 0.64 0.51
C LYS A 5 -1.86 0.35 1.73
N LEU A 6 -2.10 1.12 2.78
CA LEU A 6 -1.32 1.03 4.01
C LEU A 6 -2.05 0.15 5.01
N ASP A 7 -1.31 -0.72 5.66
CA ASP A 7 -1.86 -1.60 6.67
C ASP A 7 -1.09 -1.38 7.96
N PHE A 8 -1.74 -0.80 8.94
CA PHE A 8 -1.15 -0.56 10.24
C PHE A 8 -1.61 -1.64 11.21
N ASP A 9 -0.65 -2.31 11.83
CA ASP A 9 -0.94 -3.34 12.81
C ASP A 9 -0.82 -2.71 14.19
N GLY A 10 -1.81 -1.93 14.56
CA GLY A 10 -1.79 -1.19 15.80
C GLY A 10 -2.36 0.20 15.60
N PRO A 11 -2.00 1.15 16.48
CA PRO A 11 -2.56 2.49 16.39
C PRO A 11 -2.21 3.20 15.10
N LEU A 12 -3.17 3.94 14.57
CA LEU A 12 -2.93 4.78 13.42
C LEU A 12 -2.08 5.97 13.82
N PRO A 13 -0.98 6.27 13.11
CA PRO A 13 -0.20 7.46 13.41
C PRO A 13 -1.05 8.72 13.32
N THR A 14 -0.94 9.57 14.33
CA THR A 14 -1.76 10.78 14.38
C THR A 14 -1.42 11.77 13.27
N ASP A 15 -0.20 11.67 12.72
CA ASP A 15 0.28 12.54 11.66
C ASP A 15 0.24 11.88 10.29
N ILE A 16 -0.58 10.85 10.10
CA ILE A 16 -0.58 10.09 8.84
C ILE A 16 -0.89 10.98 7.63
N LEU A 17 -1.81 11.92 7.76
CA LEU A 17 -2.14 12.80 6.63
C LEU A 17 -0.97 13.70 6.27
N GLU A 18 -0.26 14.19 7.26
CA GLU A 18 0.92 15.02 7.01
C GLU A 18 2.04 14.24 6.36
N ARG A 19 2.22 12.98 6.78
CA ARG A 19 3.21 12.10 6.16
C ARG A 19 2.88 11.85 4.69
N ILE A 20 1.60 11.60 4.40
CA ILE A 20 1.16 11.39 3.02
C ILE A 20 1.43 12.64 2.19
N ARG A 21 1.08 13.81 2.69
CA ARG A 21 1.34 15.07 1.97
C ARG A 21 2.82 15.30 1.73
N ALA A 22 3.65 15.02 2.73
CA ALA A 22 5.09 15.18 2.62
C ALA A 22 5.67 14.25 1.54
N LEU A 23 5.20 13.00 1.51
CA LEU A 23 5.63 12.03 0.51
C LEU A 23 5.31 12.52 -0.90
N PHE A 24 4.10 13.02 -1.11
CA PHE A 24 3.69 13.52 -2.43
C PHE A 24 4.46 14.77 -2.82
N ARG A 25 4.76 15.65 -1.87
CA ARG A 25 5.61 16.80 -2.17
C ARG A 25 6.98 16.37 -2.67
N TRP A 26 7.47 15.26 -2.16
CA TRP A 26 8.78 14.76 -2.52
C TRP A 26 8.77 14.01 -3.85
N LEU A 27 7.78 13.16 -4.07
CA LEU A 27 7.70 12.31 -5.27
C LEU A 27 6.95 12.95 -6.42
N GLY A 28 6.19 13.97 -6.14
CA GLY A 28 5.36 14.64 -7.15
C GLY A 28 3.92 14.14 -7.14
N GLY A 29 3.04 14.91 -7.73
CA GLY A 29 1.63 14.61 -7.74
C GLY A 29 0.94 14.92 -6.43
N ARG A 30 -0.28 14.43 -6.30
CA ARG A 30 -1.06 14.64 -5.08
C ARG A 30 -2.06 13.51 -4.90
N PRO A 31 -2.48 13.25 -3.66
CA PRO A 31 -3.53 12.27 -3.43
C PRO A 31 -4.87 12.83 -3.92
N ALA A 32 -5.64 11.98 -4.60
CA ALA A 32 -6.98 12.34 -5.06
C ALA A 32 -8.03 11.90 -4.04
N VAL A 33 -7.82 10.74 -3.41
CA VAL A 33 -8.74 10.21 -2.42
C VAL A 33 -7.92 9.63 -1.27
N VAL A 34 -8.33 9.92 -0.05
CA VAL A 34 -7.72 9.29 1.14
C VAL A 34 -8.85 8.73 1.97
N GLY A 35 -8.81 7.42 2.20
CA GLY A 35 -9.78 6.73 3.04
C GLY A 35 -9.08 6.07 4.21
N VAL A 36 -9.72 6.08 5.37
CA VAL A 36 -9.18 5.48 6.59
C VAL A 36 -10.29 4.71 7.28
N TRP A 37 -10.04 3.46 7.61
CA TRP A 37 -11.01 2.66 8.36
C TRP A 37 -10.30 1.58 9.18
N PRO A 38 -10.96 1.11 10.25
CA PRO A 38 -10.36 0.06 11.07
C PRO A 38 -10.27 -1.25 10.28
N SER A 39 -9.21 -2.01 10.55
CA SER A 39 -9.06 -3.32 9.96
C SER A 39 -9.88 -4.36 10.72
N ASN A 40 -9.90 -5.59 10.23
CA ASN A 40 -10.62 -6.67 10.89
C ASN A 40 -9.97 -7.13 12.18
N SER A 41 -8.77 -6.67 12.46
CA SER A 41 -8.09 -6.98 13.71
C SER A 41 -7.89 -5.69 14.50
N LYS A 42 -6.72 -5.47 15.04
CA LYS A 42 -6.49 -4.30 15.88
C LYS A 42 -5.95 -3.09 15.16
N GLY A 43 -5.78 -3.18 13.87
CA GLY A 43 -5.10 -2.14 13.13
C GLY A 43 -6.01 -1.24 12.32
N TRP A 44 -5.40 -0.60 11.34
CA TRP A 44 -6.07 0.36 10.48
C TRP A 44 -5.64 0.17 9.04
N HIS A 45 -6.56 0.41 8.13
CA HIS A 45 -6.28 0.44 6.71
C HIS A 45 -6.37 1.88 6.23
N VAL A 46 -5.41 2.29 5.40
CA VAL A 46 -5.43 3.60 4.76
C VAL A 46 -5.29 3.39 3.26
N LEU A 47 -6.22 3.96 2.52
CA LEU A 47 -6.20 3.91 1.07
C LEU A 47 -5.89 5.30 0.55
N VAL A 48 -4.90 5.41 -0.33
CA VAL A 48 -4.58 6.67 -0.99
C VAL A 48 -4.62 6.44 -2.49
N GLU A 49 -5.59 7.03 -3.16
CA GLU A 49 -5.68 6.94 -4.61
C GLU A 49 -5.04 8.17 -5.25
N THR A 50 -4.34 7.97 -6.34
CA THR A 50 -3.62 9.04 -7.01
C THR A 50 -3.44 8.76 -8.50
N ARG A 51 -3.27 9.83 -9.27
CA ARG A 51 -2.90 9.74 -10.68
C ARG A 51 -1.42 10.01 -10.90
N ALA A 52 -0.65 10.14 -9.84
CA ALA A 52 0.78 10.37 -9.94
C ALA A 52 1.45 9.23 -10.72
N LEU A 53 2.39 9.59 -11.59
CA LEU A 53 3.03 8.60 -12.46
C LEU A 53 3.86 7.58 -11.69
N TRP A 54 4.52 8.01 -10.63
CA TRP A 54 5.33 7.09 -9.84
C TRP A 54 4.51 5.97 -9.20
N ALA A 55 3.22 6.19 -9.01
CA ALA A 55 2.34 5.18 -8.42
C ALA A 55 2.01 4.04 -9.39
N ARG A 56 2.50 4.11 -10.62
CA ARG A 56 2.40 2.99 -11.56
C ARG A 56 3.51 1.98 -11.39
N ASP A 57 4.58 2.37 -10.71
CA ASP A 57 5.72 1.49 -10.51
C ASP A 57 5.57 0.73 -9.19
N PRO A 58 5.42 -0.61 -9.23
CA PRO A 58 5.20 -1.39 -8.03
C PRO A 58 6.28 -1.24 -6.96
N VAL A 59 7.54 -1.16 -7.35
CA VAL A 59 8.62 -1.02 -6.37
C VAL A 59 8.54 0.33 -5.66
N THR A 60 8.26 1.40 -6.40
CA THR A 60 8.10 2.73 -5.81
C THR A 60 6.90 2.76 -4.85
N VAL A 61 5.80 2.09 -5.23
CA VAL A 61 4.61 2.02 -4.37
C VAL A 61 4.95 1.31 -3.06
N VAL A 62 5.65 0.18 -3.13
CA VAL A 62 6.03 -0.54 -1.90
C VAL A 62 6.93 0.30 -1.02
N ALA A 63 7.92 0.97 -1.62
CA ALA A 63 8.83 1.84 -0.87
C ALA A 63 8.04 2.96 -0.18
N ALA A 64 7.12 3.58 -0.90
CA ALA A 64 6.28 4.64 -0.35
C ALA A 64 5.44 4.13 0.82
N GLN A 65 4.84 2.97 0.68
CA GLN A 65 4.03 2.37 1.75
C GLN A 65 4.87 2.08 2.98
N ALA A 66 6.06 1.55 2.80
CA ALA A 66 6.97 1.28 3.91
C ALA A 66 7.40 2.57 4.62
N ILE A 67 7.72 3.60 3.85
CA ILE A 67 8.12 4.90 4.40
C ILE A 67 6.98 5.51 5.22
N LEU A 68 5.75 5.33 4.77
CA LEU A 68 4.59 5.84 5.49
C LEU A 68 4.25 5.04 6.75
N GLY A 69 4.94 3.93 6.98
CA GLY A 69 4.78 3.15 8.19
C GLY A 69 3.85 1.96 8.09
N SER A 70 3.50 1.53 6.88
CA SER A 70 2.71 0.33 6.69
C SER A 70 3.45 -0.88 7.27
N ASP A 71 2.69 -1.91 7.67
CA ASP A 71 3.25 -3.09 8.31
C ASP A 71 4.42 -3.68 7.53
N ALA A 72 5.57 -3.78 8.19
CA ALA A 72 6.82 -4.17 7.54
C ALA A 72 6.76 -5.55 6.91
N LYS A 73 6.10 -6.48 7.56
CA LYS A 73 6.01 -7.85 7.05
C LYS A 73 5.21 -7.89 5.75
N ARG A 74 4.09 -7.17 5.73
CA ARG A 74 3.26 -7.07 4.54
C ARG A 74 4.03 -6.41 3.40
N GLU A 75 4.75 -5.33 3.69
CA GLU A 75 5.48 -4.62 2.65
C GLU A 75 6.68 -5.42 2.14
N MET A 76 7.26 -6.27 2.96
CA MET A 76 8.30 -7.17 2.51
C MET A 76 7.76 -8.18 1.49
N PHE A 77 6.58 -8.75 1.74
CA PHE A 77 5.95 -9.63 0.76
C PHE A 77 5.58 -8.89 -0.52
N ASN A 78 5.08 -7.67 -0.39
CA ASN A 78 4.78 -6.84 -1.55
C ASN A 78 6.04 -6.56 -2.37
N LEU A 79 7.15 -6.27 -1.70
CA LEU A 79 8.41 -6.02 -2.40
C LEU A 79 8.85 -7.24 -3.20
N MET A 80 8.78 -8.41 -2.60
CA MET A 80 9.13 -9.65 -3.28
C MET A 80 8.27 -9.86 -4.53
N ARG A 81 6.98 -9.60 -4.41
CA ARG A 81 6.06 -9.73 -5.54
C ARG A 81 6.32 -8.66 -6.60
N ALA A 82 6.60 -7.44 -6.20
CA ALA A 82 6.90 -6.36 -7.13
C ALA A 82 8.16 -6.66 -7.94
N VAL A 83 9.19 -7.17 -7.28
CA VAL A 83 10.43 -7.57 -7.97
C VAL A 83 10.15 -8.73 -8.93
N SER A 84 9.35 -9.71 -8.50
CA SER A 84 9.00 -10.83 -9.36
C SER A 84 8.19 -10.39 -10.58
N LEU A 85 7.30 -9.43 -10.42
CA LEU A 85 6.56 -8.87 -11.54
C LEU A 85 7.48 -8.21 -12.56
N ALA A 86 8.54 -7.56 -12.11
CA ALA A 86 9.50 -6.93 -13.00
C ALA A 86 10.30 -7.96 -13.79
N VAL A 87 10.61 -9.10 -13.17
CA VAL A 87 11.42 -10.15 -13.78
C VAL A 87 10.58 -11.12 -14.61
N ARG A 88 9.41 -11.46 -14.12
CA ARG A 88 8.53 -12.45 -14.78
C ARG A 88 7.10 -11.95 -14.84
N PRO A 89 6.84 -10.89 -15.60
CA PRO A 89 5.53 -10.24 -15.56
C PRO A 89 4.35 -11.12 -15.97
N ARG A 90 4.54 -12.01 -16.94
CA ARG A 90 3.43 -12.85 -17.39
C ARG A 90 2.99 -13.84 -16.33
N PHE A 91 3.96 -14.49 -15.72
CA PHE A 91 3.69 -15.50 -14.71
C PHE A 91 2.99 -14.91 -13.50
N TRP A 92 3.56 -13.84 -12.96
CA TRP A 92 3.07 -13.27 -11.72
C TRP A 92 1.75 -12.57 -11.88
N ARG A 93 1.52 -11.98 -13.04
CA ARG A 93 0.27 -11.29 -13.29
C ARG A 93 -0.94 -12.19 -13.17
N GLN A 94 -0.81 -13.42 -13.54
CA GLN A 94 -1.93 -14.35 -13.52
C GLN A 94 -2.11 -15.07 -12.20
N ARG A 95 -1.06 -15.17 -11.42
CA ARG A 95 -1.10 -16.03 -10.26
C ARG A 95 -1.11 -15.34 -8.93
N HIS A 96 -0.60 -14.14 -8.86
CA HIS A 96 -0.34 -13.52 -7.59
C HIS A 96 -1.00 -12.16 -7.50
N ARG A 97 -1.65 -11.94 -6.37
CA ARG A 97 -2.12 -10.63 -6.04
C ARG A 97 -1.00 -9.89 -5.36
N TRP A 98 -0.97 -8.61 -5.53
CA TRP A 98 -0.03 -7.78 -4.83
C TRP A 98 -0.73 -6.53 -4.34
N ASN A 99 -0.22 -5.94 -3.27
CA ASN A 99 -0.72 -4.69 -2.71
C ASN A 99 -2.20 -4.73 -2.39
N THR A 100 -2.66 -5.83 -1.80
CA THR A 100 -4.04 -5.96 -1.38
C THR A 100 -4.12 -5.86 0.13
N PHE A 101 -5.27 -5.40 0.63
CA PHE A 101 -5.53 -5.49 2.05
C PHE A 101 -5.81 -6.95 2.40
N TYR A 102 -5.18 -7.40 3.48
CA TYR A 102 -5.41 -8.74 3.96
C TYR A 102 -6.80 -8.82 4.56
N ARG A 103 -7.59 -9.79 4.13
CA ARG A 103 -8.89 -10.02 4.71
C ARG A 103 -8.87 -11.33 5.42
N ARG A 104 -9.18 -11.32 6.72
CA ARG A 104 -9.32 -12.52 7.42
C ARG A 104 -10.47 -13.25 6.87
N LYS A 105 -10.21 -14.47 6.65
CA LYS A 105 -11.23 -15.24 6.09
C LYS A 105 -12.28 -15.42 7.07
N LEU A 106 -13.06 -14.99 7.21
CA LEU A 106 -13.85 -14.96 8.03
C LEU A 106 -14.65 -15.61 8.25
N GLN A 107 -14.54 -15.26 8.31
CA GLN A 107 -15.14 -15.16 8.61
C GLN A 107 -15.85 -16.03 8.49
N GLY A 108 -15.53 -16.64 8.56
CA GLY A 108 -15.84 -17.31 8.54
C GLY A 108 -16.28 -17.72 7.92
N GLY A 109 -16.00 -17.41 7.79
CA GLY A 109 -16.57 -17.65 7.01
C GLY A 109 -16.26 -17.66 6.67
#